data_88774ed0a0c0755d82b28a70811f0643
#
_entry.id   88774ed0a0c0755d82b28a70811f0643
#
_cell.length_a   1.000
_cell.length_b   1.000
_cell.length_c   1.000
_cell.angle_alpha   90.00
_cell.angle_beta   90.00
_cell.angle_gamma   90.00
#
_symmetry.space_group_name_H-M   'P 1'
#
loop_
_entity.id
_entity.type
_entity.pdbx_description
1 polymer ?
#
loop_
_entity_poly.entity_id
_entity_poly.type
_entity_poly.pdbx_seq_one_letter_code
_entity_poly.pdbx_strand_id
1 'polypeptide(L)'
;SLLEALSRQTLAREHFEVVIVDDGSVEPVAPLVEGFRQRLQLVLHRQGNSGPAIGRNTAITLASAAFIAMTDDDCEPAPDWLVLLLDELERSPHAMVGGHTVNGLPENLYSSVSQMIVDRVYAAHNAHPRQAGFFTSNNLAVAKAALQQLGGFDARYRYAGGEDRGLSDRWRHSGNPMIYLPQARIHHFHNLSFGRFLRQHFNYGRGAIVYHKTRVSDHAEEAATARAIVFDWRAWKQEIRARKGRHSTIAIVLLLVLWQAANAAGYFWEVIVGGARLSATDNESSRHTK
;
A
#
# COMPACT_ATOMS: atom_id res chain seq x y z
N SER A 1 -4.45 13.19 -13.42
CA SER A 1 -3.47 13.23 -12.31
C SER A 1 -4.17 13.25 -10.96
N LEU A 2 -3.50 12.84 -9.91
CA LEU A 2 -4.02 12.84 -8.54
C LEU A 2 -4.61 14.20 -8.13
N LEU A 3 -3.84 15.30 -8.27
CA LEU A 3 -4.30 16.63 -7.85
C LEU A 3 -5.54 17.09 -8.62
N GLU A 4 -5.67 16.73 -9.90
CA GLU A 4 -6.87 16.99 -10.68
C GLU A 4 -8.07 16.18 -10.15
N ALA A 5 -7.90 14.92 -9.78
CA ALA A 5 -8.95 14.11 -9.19
C ALA A 5 -9.36 14.61 -7.79
N LEU A 6 -8.39 15.03 -6.97
CA LEU A 6 -8.66 15.62 -5.65
C LEU A 6 -9.39 16.96 -5.75
N SER A 7 -9.09 17.78 -6.76
CA SER A 7 -9.80 19.06 -6.95
C SER A 7 -11.26 18.89 -7.45
N ARG A 8 -11.65 17.69 -7.81
CA ARG A 8 -13.02 17.33 -8.23
C ARG A 8 -13.79 16.52 -7.17
N GLN A 9 -13.27 16.43 -5.95
CA GLN A 9 -13.97 15.77 -4.86
C GLN A 9 -15.28 16.50 -4.53
N THR A 10 -16.30 15.73 -4.18
CA THR A 10 -17.60 16.28 -3.75
C THR A 10 -17.59 16.85 -2.34
N LEU A 11 -16.61 16.44 -1.51
CA LEU A 11 -16.29 17.12 -0.25
C LEU A 11 -15.74 18.51 -0.56
N ALA A 12 -16.32 19.55 0.04
CA ALA A 12 -15.90 20.91 -0.22
C ALA A 12 -14.44 21.12 0.24
N ARG A 13 -13.67 21.89 -0.55
CA ARG A 13 -12.22 22.07 -0.38
C ARG A 13 -11.79 22.61 0.99
N GLU A 14 -12.67 23.32 1.66
CA GLU A 14 -12.47 23.86 3.01
C GLU A 14 -12.51 22.78 4.11
N HIS A 15 -12.98 21.58 3.80
CA HIS A 15 -13.09 20.47 4.73
C HIS A 15 -11.96 19.44 4.60
N PHE A 16 -11.01 19.65 3.69
CA PHE A 16 -9.82 18.80 3.61
C PHE A 16 -8.58 19.55 3.16
N GLU A 17 -7.44 19.06 3.57
CA GLU A 17 -6.12 19.49 3.09
C GLU A 17 -5.44 18.34 2.35
N VAL A 18 -4.50 18.65 1.47
CA VAL A 18 -3.66 17.66 0.80
C VAL A 18 -2.22 17.86 1.24
N VAL A 19 -1.69 16.90 1.98
CA VAL A 19 -0.30 16.89 2.44
C VAL A 19 0.53 16.05 1.47
N ILE A 20 1.49 16.68 0.82
CA ILE A 20 2.40 16.06 -0.14
C ILE A 20 3.79 16.00 0.46
N VAL A 21 4.37 14.80 0.52
CA VAL A 21 5.77 14.61 0.91
C VAL A 21 6.57 14.17 -0.31
N ASP A 22 7.45 15.04 -0.78
CA ASP A 22 8.44 14.76 -1.82
C ASP A 22 9.67 14.09 -1.17
N ASP A 23 9.73 12.77 -1.24
CA ASP A 23 10.79 11.94 -0.63
C ASP A 23 12.03 11.84 -1.54
N GLY A 24 12.53 12.99 -2.00
CA GLY A 24 13.76 13.11 -2.76
C GLY A 24 13.61 12.83 -4.26
N SER A 25 12.52 13.28 -4.88
CA SER A 25 12.36 13.22 -6.34
C SER A 25 13.51 13.93 -7.06
N VAL A 26 13.94 13.37 -8.19
CA VAL A 26 14.99 13.96 -9.04
C VAL A 26 14.55 15.35 -9.52
N GLU A 27 13.32 15.46 -10.02
CA GLU A 27 12.71 16.73 -10.39
C GLU A 27 11.80 17.20 -9.25
N PRO A 28 11.97 18.45 -8.75
CA PRO A 28 11.11 18.98 -7.71
C PRO A 28 9.64 19.02 -8.13
N VAL A 29 8.74 18.56 -7.26
CA VAL A 29 7.29 18.55 -7.53
C VAL A 29 6.65 19.94 -7.27
N ALA A 30 7.36 20.88 -6.66
CA ALA A 30 6.84 22.19 -6.29
C ALA A 30 6.16 22.96 -7.44
N PRO A 31 6.73 23.03 -8.68
CA PRO A 31 6.08 23.74 -9.79
C PRO A 31 4.73 23.12 -10.18
N LEU A 32 4.59 21.80 -10.08
CA LEU A 32 3.34 21.12 -10.36
C LEU A 32 2.29 21.41 -9.28
N VAL A 33 2.70 21.40 -8.02
CA VAL A 33 1.82 21.65 -6.85
C VAL A 33 1.31 23.09 -6.86
N GLU A 34 2.15 24.06 -7.24
CA GLU A 34 1.80 25.48 -7.26
C GLU A 34 0.58 25.77 -8.14
N GLY A 35 0.43 25.08 -9.28
CA GLY A 35 -0.73 25.20 -10.16
C GLY A 35 -2.07 24.83 -9.54
N PHE A 36 -2.08 24.14 -8.39
CA PHE A 36 -3.30 23.69 -7.71
C PHE A 36 -3.65 24.45 -6.43
N ARG A 37 -2.82 25.40 -5.96
CA ARG A 37 -3.05 26.13 -4.69
C ARG A 37 -4.36 26.92 -4.63
N GLN A 38 -4.86 27.38 -5.78
CA GLN A 38 -6.17 28.06 -5.83
C GLN A 38 -7.36 27.07 -5.73
N ARG A 39 -7.13 25.81 -6.01
CA ARG A 39 -8.15 24.77 -6.08
C ARG A 39 -8.15 23.83 -4.86
N LEU A 40 -6.99 23.70 -4.18
CA LEU A 40 -6.77 22.80 -3.07
C LEU A 40 -6.02 23.51 -1.93
N GLN A 41 -6.27 23.10 -0.70
CA GLN A 41 -5.44 23.43 0.45
C GLN A 41 -4.23 22.49 0.46
N LEU A 42 -3.04 23.01 0.14
CA LEU A 42 -1.84 22.19 -0.11
C LEU A 42 -0.74 22.49 0.91
N VAL A 43 -0.25 21.42 1.54
CA VAL A 43 1.00 21.40 2.31
C VAL A 43 2.01 20.59 1.51
N LEU A 44 3.13 21.18 1.16
CA LEU A 44 4.24 20.50 0.47
C LEU A 44 5.45 20.46 1.39
N HIS A 45 5.98 19.28 1.62
CA HIS A 45 7.23 19.06 2.34
C HIS A 45 8.20 18.26 1.47
N ARG A 46 9.47 18.67 1.40
CA ARG A 46 10.52 17.92 0.71
C ARG A 46 11.54 17.43 1.71
N GLN A 47 11.89 16.16 1.60
CA GLN A 47 12.91 15.51 2.42
C GLN A 47 13.89 14.71 1.53
N GLY A 48 15.00 14.25 2.12
CA GLY A 48 15.88 13.28 1.46
C GLY A 48 15.21 11.91 1.39
N ASN A 49 15.49 11.13 0.34
CA ASN A 49 14.87 9.83 0.14
C ASN A 49 15.10 8.91 1.36
N SER A 50 14.01 8.62 2.06
CA SER A 50 13.98 7.85 3.30
C SER A 50 13.08 6.62 3.21
N GLY A 51 12.38 6.48 2.08
CA GLY A 51 11.47 5.39 1.76
C GLY A 51 10.03 5.65 2.17
N PRO A 52 9.08 4.83 1.62
CA PRO A 52 7.65 5.11 1.67
C PRO A 52 7.08 5.14 3.10
N ALA A 53 7.57 4.29 4.00
CA ALA A 53 7.11 4.26 5.39
C ALA A 53 7.43 5.58 6.12
N ILE A 54 8.65 6.09 5.96
CA ILE A 54 9.07 7.35 6.58
C ILE A 54 8.36 8.54 5.91
N GLY A 55 8.24 8.55 4.58
CA GLY A 55 7.49 9.58 3.86
C GLY A 55 6.05 9.70 4.34
N ARG A 56 5.34 8.57 4.50
CA ARG A 56 3.97 8.55 5.04
C ARG A 56 3.92 9.01 6.51
N ASN A 57 4.86 8.62 7.34
CA ASN A 57 4.93 9.09 8.73
C ASN A 57 5.17 10.61 8.81
N THR A 58 5.98 11.17 7.92
CA THR A 58 6.14 12.62 7.79
C THR A 58 4.81 13.29 7.42
N ALA A 59 4.09 12.75 6.44
CA ALA A 59 2.77 13.27 6.06
C ALA A 59 1.76 13.22 7.23
N ILE A 60 1.72 12.11 7.97
CA ILE A 60 0.87 11.94 9.16
C ILE A 60 1.19 13.02 10.21
N THR A 61 2.46 13.33 10.41
CA THR A 61 2.89 14.36 11.38
C THR A 61 2.45 15.75 10.93
N LEU A 62 2.59 16.08 9.66
CA LEU A 62 2.28 17.39 9.09
C LEU A 62 0.77 17.64 8.95
N ALA A 63 -0.03 16.61 8.79
CA ALA A 63 -1.48 16.73 8.67
C ALA A 63 -2.09 17.41 9.90
N SER A 64 -3.04 18.32 9.73
CA SER A 64 -3.75 19.03 10.78
C SER A 64 -5.11 18.40 11.13
N ALA A 65 -5.71 17.68 10.17
CA ALA A 65 -7.04 17.09 10.30
C ALA A 65 -7.09 15.90 11.28
N ALA A 66 -8.28 15.63 11.84
CA ALA A 66 -8.52 14.51 12.74
C ALA A 66 -8.52 13.15 12.04
N PHE A 67 -8.92 13.11 10.76
CA PHE A 67 -8.92 11.92 9.92
C PHE A 67 -7.90 12.07 8.79
N ILE A 68 -7.26 10.98 8.44
CA ILE A 68 -6.28 10.90 7.35
C ILE A 68 -6.79 9.90 6.33
N ALA A 69 -6.91 10.33 5.07
CA ALA A 69 -7.06 9.46 3.92
C ALA A 69 -5.73 9.41 3.15
N MET A 70 -5.30 8.21 2.76
CA MET A 70 -4.03 7.98 2.06
C MET A 70 -4.28 7.53 0.63
N THR A 71 -3.48 8.07 -0.27
CA THR A 71 -3.44 7.64 -1.67
C THR A 71 -2.05 7.90 -2.26
N ASP A 72 -1.72 7.25 -3.37
CA ASP A 72 -0.44 7.38 -4.05
C ASP A 72 -0.55 8.37 -5.24
N ASP A 73 0.57 8.91 -5.71
CA ASP A 73 0.64 9.96 -6.75
C ASP A 73 0.17 9.49 -8.14
N ASP A 74 0.18 8.19 -8.38
CA ASP A 74 -0.33 7.54 -9.59
C ASP A 74 -1.79 7.03 -9.46
N CYS A 75 -2.52 7.51 -8.45
CA CYS A 75 -3.92 7.19 -8.21
C CYS A 75 -4.85 8.36 -8.60
N GLU A 76 -6.05 8.00 -9.04
CA GLU A 76 -7.15 8.95 -9.29
C GLU A 76 -8.39 8.53 -8.50
N PRO A 77 -8.65 9.15 -7.33
CA PRO A 77 -9.85 8.91 -6.54
C PRO A 77 -11.14 9.29 -7.30
N ALA A 78 -12.19 8.49 -7.10
CA ALA A 78 -13.53 8.85 -7.56
C ALA A 78 -14.01 10.14 -6.88
N PRO A 79 -14.93 10.91 -7.49
CA PRO A 79 -15.35 12.21 -6.95
C PRO A 79 -15.95 12.16 -5.54
N ASP A 80 -16.56 11.05 -5.16
CA ASP A 80 -17.20 10.81 -3.86
C ASP A 80 -16.31 10.08 -2.84
N TRP A 81 -15.04 9.84 -3.19
CA TRP A 81 -14.12 9.03 -2.39
C TRP A 81 -13.93 9.56 -0.97
N LEU A 82 -13.65 10.87 -0.81
CA LEU A 82 -13.45 11.48 0.52
C LEU A 82 -14.73 11.48 1.36
N VAL A 83 -15.88 11.77 0.76
CA VAL A 83 -17.18 11.77 1.48
C VAL A 83 -17.48 10.38 1.99
N LEU A 84 -17.33 9.34 1.15
CA LEU A 84 -17.60 7.96 1.54
C LEU A 84 -16.69 7.49 2.69
N LEU A 85 -15.41 7.83 2.64
CA LEU A 85 -14.47 7.48 3.71
C LEU A 85 -14.77 8.24 5.01
N LEU A 86 -15.06 9.54 4.92
CA LEU A 86 -15.40 10.37 6.07
C LEU A 86 -16.68 9.89 6.75
N ASP A 87 -17.75 9.66 5.98
CA ASP A 87 -19.03 9.16 6.49
C ASP A 87 -18.88 7.85 7.26
N GLU A 88 -18.04 6.93 6.78
CA GLU A 88 -17.80 5.67 7.49
C GLU A 88 -16.94 5.87 8.74
N LEU A 89 -15.94 6.75 8.69
CA LEU A 89 -15.13 7.08 9.87
C LEU A 89 -15.93 7.82 10.96
N GLU A 90 -16.89 8.66 10.60
CA GLU A 90 -17.80 9.30 11.56
C GLU A 90 -18.71 8.30 12.27
N ARG A 91 -19.16 7.25 11.56
CA ARG A 91 -19.92 6.13 12.16
C ARG A 91 -19.06 5.16 12.96
N SER A 92 -17.79 5.04 12.60
CA SER A 92 -16.84 4.08 13.17
C SER A 92 -15.47 4.74 13.43
N PRO A 93 -15.35 5.67 14.40
CA PRO A 93 -14.16 6.52 14.56
C PRO A 93 -12.86 5.76 14.92
N HIS A 94 -12.99 4.53 15.40
CA HIS A 94 -11.85 3.68 15.73
C HIS A 94 -11.48 2.70 14.61
N ALA A 95 -12.19 2.76 13.47
CA ALA A 95 -11.91 1.86 12.36
C ALA A 95 -10.76 2.37 11.49
N MET A 96 -10.06 1.42 10.86
CA MET A 96 -9.35 1.65 9.61
C MET A 96 -10.32 1.31 8.47
N VAL A 97 -10.57 2.24 7.57
CA VAL A 97 -11.47 2.06 6.43
C VAL A 97 -10.63 1.94 5.17
N GLY A 98 -10.81 0.88 4.40
CA GLY A 98 -10.12 0.70 3.12
C GLY A 98 -11.11 0.61 1.97
N GLY A 99 -10.79 1.26 0.85
CA GLY A 99 -11.59 1.25 -0.37
C GLY A 99 -11.13 0.21 -1.39
N HIS A 100 -11.72 0.26 -2.57
CA HIS A 100 -11.40 -0.63 -3.70
C HIS A 100 -10.51 0.08 -4.72
N THR A 101 -9.39 -0.55 -5.04
CA THR A 101 -8.44 -0.07 -6.06
C THR A 101 -8.69 -0.75 -7.39
N VAL A 102 -8.96 0.03 -8.42
CA VAL A 102 -9.24 -0.43 -9.78
C VAL A 102 -8.02 -0.17 -10.66
N ASN A 103 -7.66 -1.12 -11.53
CA ASN A 103 -6.58 -0.90 -12.49
C ASN A 103 -6.97 0.19 -13.52
N GLY A 104 -6.27 1.32 -13.50
CA GLY A 104 -6.42 2.42 -14.46
C GLY A 104 -5.79 2.15 -15.85
N LEU A 105 -4.98 1.08 -15.97
CA LEU A 105 -4.26 0.71 -17.19
C LEU A 105 -4.56 -0.74 -17.61
N PRO A 106 -5.82 -1.08 -17.90
CA PRO A 106 -6.22 -2.46 -18.17
C PRO A 106 -5.56 -3.06 -19.43
N GLU A 107 -5.06 -2.24 -20.36
CA GLU A 107 -4.35 -2.67 -21.56
C GLU A 107 -2.86 -2.98 -21.28
N ASN A 108 -2.30 -2.53 -20.16
CA ASN A 108 -0.96 -2.90 -19.74
C ASN A 108 -0.99 -4.28 -19.07
N LEU A 109 -0.37 -5.27 -19.71
CA LEU A 109 -0.34 -6.65 -19.25
C LEU A 109 0.23 -6.78 -17.82
N TYR A 110 1.33 -6.08 -17.54
CA TYR A 110 2.03 -6.16 -16.24
C TYR A 110 1.19 -5.53 -15.13
N SER A 111 0.56 -4.38 -15.39
CA SER A 111 -0.37 -3.72 -14.48
C SER A 111 -1.60 -4.60 -14.22
N SER A 112 -2.14 -5.24 -15.27
CA SER A 112 -3.29 -6.14 -15.17
C SER A 112 -3.00 -7.38 -14.33
N VAL A 113 -1.81 -7.98 -14.48
CA VAL A 113 -1.41 -9.14 -13.66
C VAL A 113 -1.10 -8.71 -12.23
N SER A 114 -0.45 -7.56 -12.02
CA SER A 114 -0.20 -7.00 -10.68
C SER A 114 -1.52 -6.74 -9.95
N GLN A 115 -2.50 -6.09 -10.60
CA GLN A 115 -3.82 -5.88 -10.02
C GLN A 115 -4.55 -7.18 -9.71
N MET A 116 -4.49 -8.18 -10.59
CA MET A 116 -5.08 -9.49 -10.35
C MET A 116 -4.55 -10.16 -9.08
N ILE A 117 -3.26 -9.98 -8.79
CA ILE A 117 -2.65 -10.48 -7.54
C ILE A 117 -3.23 -9.72 -6.33
N VAL A 118 -3.32 -8.38 -6.40
CA VAL A 118 -3.92 -7.55 -5.35
C VAL A 118 -5.38 -7.92 -5.11
N ASP A 119 -6.17 -8.09 -6.17
CA ASP A 119 -7.58 -8.49 -6.08
C ASP A 119 -7.74 -9.82 -5.35
N ARG A 120 -6.84 -10.79 -5.59
CA ARG A 120 -6.82 -12.08 -4.87
C ARG A 120 -6.47 -11.93 -3.40
N VAL A 121 -5.53 -11.05 -3.07
CA VAL A 121 -5.19 -10.74 -1.68
C VAL A 121 -6.38 -10.09 -0.98
N TYR A 122 -7.03 -9.11 -1.61
CA TYR A 122 -8.22 -8.45 -1.06
C TYR A 122 -9.38 -9.43 -0.85
N ALA A 123 -9.65 -10.29 -1.83
CA ALA A 123 -10.72 -11.29 -1.72
C ALA A 123 -10.49 -12.26 -0.55
N ALA A 124 -9.25 -12.63 -0.28
CA ALA A 124 -8.91 -13.54 0.82
C ALA A 124 -8.97 -12.86 2.20
N HIS A 125 -8.50 -11.59 2.30
CA HIS A 125 -8.43 -10.89 3.58
C HIS A 125 -9.70 -10.11 3.92
N ASN A 126 -10.52 -9.72 2.93
CA ASN A 126 -11.64 -8.80 3.10
C ASN A 126 -12.99 -9.45 2.71
N ALA A 127 -13.08 -10.79 2.78
CA ALA A 127 -14.31 -11.52 2.49
C ALA A 127 -15.49 -11.09 3.37
N HIS A 128 -15.21 -10.63 4.58
CA HIS A 128 -16.17 -10.04 5.50
C HIS A 128 -15.91 -8.54 5.65
N PRO A 129 -16.67 -7.67 4.95
CA PRO A 129 -16.37 -6.24 4.88
C PRO A 129 -16.23 -5.52 6.21
N ARG A 130 -16.99 -5.92 7.25
CA ARG A 130 -16.89 -5.34 8.61
C ARG A 130 -15.77 -5.93 9.48
N GLN A 131 -15.07 -6.95 8.98
CA GLN A 131 -13.97 -7.66 9.62
C GLN A 131 -12.84 -7.88 8.62
N ALA A 132 -12.48 -6.82 7.90
CA ALA A 132 -11.41 -6.86 6.92
C ALA A 132 -10.06 -7.14 7.59
N GLY A 133 -9.12 -7.69 6.84
CA GLY A 133 -7.81 -8.09 7.34
C GLY A 133 -6.63 -7.36 6.73
N PHE A 134 -6.82 -6.66 5.60
CA PHE A 134 -5.71 -6.02 4.89
C PHE A 134 -6.18 -4.89 3.98
N PHE A 135 -5.44 -3.78 4.01
CA PHE A 135 -5.56 -2.69 3.03
C PHE A 135 -4.18 -2.23 2.56
N THR A 136 -4.12 -1.80 1.30
CA THR A 136 -2.98 -1.07 0.75
C THR A 136 -3.10 0.41 1.12
N SER A 137 -1.99 1.07 1.40
CA SER A 137 -1.95 2.49 1.79
C SER A 137 -2.41 3.45 0.68
N ASN A 138 -2.51 2.98 -0.54
CA ASN A 138 -3.01 3.81 -1.62
C ASN A 138 -4.53 4.07 -1.56
N ASN A 139 -5.28 3.35 -0.71
CA ASN A 139 -6.73 3.54 -0.55
C ASN A 139 -7.20 3.16 0.85
N LEU A 140 -6.77 3.89 1.86
CA LEU A 140 -7.22 3.71 3.23
C LEU A 140 -7.43 5.05 3.94
N ALA A 141 -8.30 5.04 4.96
CA ALA A 141 -8.51 6.19 5.84
C ALA A 141 -8.63 5.75 7.30
N VAL A 142 -8.23 6.64 8.22
CA VAL A 142 -8.10 6.32 9.63
C VAL A 142 -8.09 7.59 10.48
N ALA A 143 -8.49 7.49 11.76
CA ALA A 143 -8.26 8.57 12.72
C ALA A 143 -6.76 8.78 12.95
N LYS A 144 -6.27 10.03 12.79
CA LYS A 144 -4.86 10.41 12.98
C LYS A 144 -4.34 9.99 14.35
N ALA A 145 -5.09 10.26 15.42
CA ALA A 145 -4.68 9.95 16.79
C ALA A 145 -4.47 8.44 17.00
N ALA A 146 -5.36 7.59 16.46
CA ALA A 146 -5.23 6.14 16.56
C ALA A 146 -4.00 5.63 15.79
N LEU A 147 -3.73 6.18 14.59
CA LEU A 147 -2.55 5.83 13.81
C LEU A 147 -1.26 6.26 14.50
N GLN A 148 -1.24 7.43 15.14
CA GLN A 148 -0.10 7.91 15.93
C GLN A 148 0.14 7.06 17.19
N GLN A 149 -0.92 6.66 17.89
CA GLN A 149 -0.83 5.76 19.05
C GLN A 149 -0.26 4.39 18.66
N LEU A 150 -0.59 3.90 17.47
CA LEU A 150 -0.04 2.66 16.90
C LEU A 150 1.45 2.81 16.47
N GLY A 151 1.98 4.03 16.43
CA GLY A 151 3.34 4.34 15.99
C GLY A 151 3.50 4.51 14.48
N GLY A 152 2.41 4.67 13.72
CA GLY A 152 2.44 4.88 12.28
C GLY A 152 2.95 3.66 11.50
N PHE A 153 3.58 3.91 10.35
CA PHE A 153 4.26 2.88 9.55
C PHE A 153 5.62 2.54 10.16
N ASP A 154 5.99 1.26 10.10
CA ASP A 154 7.25 0.78 10.63
C ASP A 154 8.42 1.16 9.70
N ALA A 155 9.32 2.01 10.18
CA ALA A 155 10.46 2.51 9.42
C ALA A 155 11.49 1.44 9.00
N ARG A 156 11.38 0.22 9.53
CA ARG A 156 12.21 -0.93 9.10
C ARG A 156 11.92 -1.36 7.66
N TYR A 157 10.72 -1.03 7.13
CA TYR A 157 10.39 -1.21 5.72
C TYR A 157 11.01 -0.09 4.86
N ARG A 158 12.23 -0.33 4.38
CA ARG A 158 13.00 0.64 3.58
C ARG A 158 12.54 0.76 2.12
N TYR A 159 11.83 -0.25 1.62
CA TYR A 159 11.34 -0.34 0.25
C TYR A 159 9.83 -0.51 0.28
N ALA A 160 9.16 -0.10 -0.80
CA ALA A 160 7.75 -0.38 -0.97
C ALA A 160 7.51 -1.89 -0.99
N GLY A 161 6.74 -2.39 -0.03
CA GLY A 161 6.35 -3.79 0.07
C GLY A 161 6.38 -4.32 1.51
N GLY A 162 5.20 -4.66 2.01
CA GLY A 162 5.00 -5.24 3.34
C GLY A 162 4.68 -4.24 4.45
N GLU A 163 4.97 -2.94 4.28
CA GLU A 163 4.64 -1.90 5.27
C GLU A 163 3.15 -1.81 5.55
N ASP A 164 2.32 -1.93 4.52
CA ASP A 164 0.86 -1.92 4.60
C ASP A 164 0.34 -3.14 5.36
N ARG A 165 0.96 -4.30 5.09
CA ARG A 165 0.62 -5.55 5.77
C ARG A 165 1.00 -5.49 7.24
N GLY A 166 2.17 -4.95 7.56
CA GLY A 166 2.61 -4.74 8.94
C GLY A 166 1.73 -3.74 9.68
N LEU A 167 1.24 -2.68 9.01
CA LEU A 167 0.29 -1.74 9.59
C LEU A 167 -1.06 -2.41 9.86
N SER A 168 -1.63 -3.12 8.88
CA SER A 168 -2.91 -3.83 9.00
C SER A 168 -2.87 -4.88 10.11
N ASP A 169 -1.77 -5.64 10.22
CA ASP A 169 -1.55 -6.63 11.26
C ASP A 169 -1.57 -5.99 12.66
N ARG A 170 -0.76 -4.96 12.89
CA ARG A 170 -0.72 -4.23 14.18
C ARG A 170 -2.06 -3.59 14.51
N TRP A 171 -2.77 -3.03 13.50
CA TRP A 171 -4.09 -2.43 13.69
C TRP A 171 -5.12 -3.44 14.19
N ARG A 172 -5.23 -4.60 13.55
CA ARG A 172 -6.11 -5.68 14.00
C ARG A 172 -5.81 -6.14 15.42
N HIS A 173 -4.52 -6.31 15.75
CA HIS A 173 -4.10 -6.79 17.06
C HIS A 173 -4.22 -5.74 18.18
N SER A 174 -4.39 -4.46 17.84
CA SER A 174 -4.77 -3.44 18.82
C SER A 174 -6.26 -3.45 19.20
N GLY A 175 -7.04 -4.38 18.62
CA GLY A 175 -8.48 -4.52 18.86
C GLY A 175 -9.35 -3.53 18.07
N ASN A 176 -8.76 -2.73 17.18
CA ASN A 176 -9.49 -1.78 16.36
C ASN A 176 -10.09 -2.48 15.13
N PRO A 177 -11.32 -2.12 14.71
CA PRO A 177 -11.95 -2.73 13.55
C PRO A 177 -11.28 -2.28 12.23
N MET A 178 -11.37 -3.15 11.23
CA MET A 178 -11.05 -2.82 9.84
C MET A 178 -12.30 -3.02 8.99
N ILE A 179 -12.63 -2.01 8.18
CA ILE A 179 -13.87 -1.97 7.39
C ILE A 179 -13.53 -1.79 5.91
N TYR A 180 -13.90 -2.76 5.10
CA TYR A 180 -13.78 -2.66 3.65
C TYR A 180 -15.00 -1.98 3.05
N LEU A 181 -14.79 -0.84 2.41
CA LEU A 181 -15.79 0.00 1.76
C LEU A 181 -15.56 0.01 0.23
N PRO A 182 -16.07 -0.99 -0.52
CA PRO A 182 -15.75 -1.14 -1.95
C PRO A 182 -16.30 -0.02 -2.83
N GLN A 183 -17.17 0.85 -2.31
CA GLN A 183 -17.69 2.03 -2.98
C GLN A 183 -16.65 3.16 -3.03
N ALA A 184 -15.77 3.28 -2.03
CA ALA A 184 -14.67 4.25 -2.02
C ALA A 184 -13.58 3.80 -3.01
N ARG A 185 -13.71 4.22 -4.26
CA ARG A 185 -12.89 3.74 -5.38
C ARG A 185 -11.78 4.69 -5.73
N ILE A 186 -10.65 4.10 -6.11
CA ILE A 186 -9.57 4.81 -6.80
C ILE A 186 -9.18 4.06 -8.07
N HIS A 187 -8.74 4.79 -9.11
CA HIS A 187 -8.10 4.20 -10.28
C HIS A 187 -6.59 4.34 -10.13
N HIS A 188 -5.87 3.23 -10.15
CA HIS A 188 -4.42 3.18 -10.00
C HIS A 188 -3.77 3.04 -11.38
N PHE A 189 -3.01 4.06 -11.79
CA PHE A 189 -2.35 4.15 -13.10
C PHE A 189 -0.90 3.66 -13.02
N HIS A 190 -0.71 2.54 -12.37
CA HIS A 190 0.60 1.92 -12.15
C HIS A 190 1.19 1.39 -13.47
N ASN A 191 1.89 2.24 -14.21
CA ASN A 191 2.47 1.90 -15.51
C ASN A 191 3.71 1.02 -15.35
N LEU A 192 3.52 -0.30 -15.41
CA LEU A 192 4.58 -1.28 -15.27
C LEU A 192 5.17 -1.70 -16.61
N SER A 193 6.49 -1.74 -16.67
CA SER A 193 7.26 -2.54 -17.64
C SER A 193 7.61 -3.89 -17.02
N PHE A 194 8.10 -4.83 -17.85
CA PHE A 194 8.57 -6.13 -17.36
C PHE A 194 9.58 -6.02 -16.22
N GLY A 195 10.58 -5.16 -16.37
CA GLY A 195 11.61 -4.97 -15.33
C GLY A 195 11.05 -4.33 -14.05
N ARG A 196 10.11 -3.38 -14.18
CA ARG A 196 9.43 -2.77 -13.02
C ARG A 196 8.56 -3.78 -12.30
N PHE A 197 7.82 -4.63 -13.03
CA PHE A 197 7.02 -5.72 -12.46
C PHE A 197 7.89 -6.67 -11.63
N LEU A 198 9.00 -7.15 -12.18
CA LEU A 198 9.90 -8.05 -11.43
C LEU A 198 10.52 -7.37 -10.21
N ARG A 199 10.96 -6.11 -10.34
CA ARG A 199 11.54 -5.34 -9.22
C ARG A 199 10.53 -5.12 -8.10
N GLN A 200 9.28 -4.79 -8.43
CA GLN A 200 8.20 -4.62 -7.46
C GLN A 200 8.02 -5.90 -6.63
N HIS A 201 7.86 -7.04 -7.31
CA HIS A 201 7.64 -8.31 -6.62
C HIS A 201 8.87 -8.82 -5.88
N PHE A 202 10.07 -8.54 -6.38
CA PHE A 202 11.30 -8.77 -5.63
C PHE A 202 11.33 -7.96 -4.32
N ASN A 203 10.95 -6.67 -4.36
CA ASN A 203 10.85 -5.84 -3.16
C ASN A 203 9.77 -6.33 -2.19
N TYR A 204 8.64 -6.83 -2.68
CA TYR A 204 7.62 -7.45 -1.84
C TYR A 204 8.17 -8.68 -1.11
N GLY A 205 8.96 -9.50 -1.79
CA GLY A 205 9.68 -10.61 -1.15
C GLY A 205 10.64 -10.16 -0.04
N ARG A 206 11.37 -9.06 -0.27
CA ARG A 206 12.23 -8.46 0.77
C ARG A 206 11.43 -7.98 1.98
N GLY A 207 10.33 -7.28 1.75
CA GLY A 207 9.44 -6.81 2.80
C GLY A 207 8.81 -7.93 3.61
N ALA A 208 8.57 -9.09 3.00
CA ALA A 208 8.02 -10.25 3.68
C ALA A 208 8.90 -10.73 4.84
N ILE A 209 10.24 -10.60 4.77
CA ILE A 209 11.15 -10.92 5.89
C ILE A 209 10.92 -10.00 7.08
N VAL A 210 10.80 -8.68 6.82
CA VAL A 210 10.53 -7.71 7.89
C VAL A 210 9.19 -8.06 8.53
N TYR A 211 8.16 -8.32 7.72
CA TYR A 211 6.85 -8.70 8.19
C TYR A 211 6.89 -9.98 9.05
N HIS A 212 7.54 -11.05 8.61
CA HIS A 212 7.66 -12.29 9.38
C HIS A 212 8.38 -12.13 10.72
N LYS A 213 9.30 -11.17 10.83
CA LYS A 213 10.01 -10.85 12.08
C LYS A 213 9.24 -9.94 13.01
N THR A 214 8.28 -9.16 12.50
CA THR A 214 7.65 -8.06 13.23
C THR A 214 6.15 -8.25 13.46
N ARG A 215 5.52 -9.20 12.78
CA ARG A 215 4.09 -9.46 12.89
C ARG A 215 3.67 -9.91 14.29
N VAL A 216 2.47 -9.57 14.64
CA VAL A 216 1.79 -9.97 15.88
C VAL A 216 0.91 -11.21 15.64
N SER A 217 0.38 -11.39 14.41
CA SER A 217 -0.51 -12.49 14.04
C SER A 217 0.15 -13.89 14.15
N ASP A 218 -0.68 -14.90 14.40
CA ASP A 218 -0.24 -16.29 14.44
C ASP A 218 0.27 -16.77 13.07
N HIS A 219 1.36 -17.55 13.10
CA HIS A 219 1.97 -18.18 11.93
C HIS A 219 1.00 -19.12 11.18
N ALA A 220 0.10 -19.81 11.89
CA ALA A 220 -0.81 -20.79 11.30
C ALA A 220 -1.93 -20.12 10.49
N GLU A 221 -2.56 -19.07 11.03
CA GLU A 221 -3.63 -18.31 10.35
C GLU A 221 -3.11 -17.71 9.05
N GLU A 222 -1.94 -17.10 9.09
CA GLU A 222 -1.36 -16.47 7.93
C GLU A 222 -0.90 -17.45 6.86
N ALA A 223 -0.30 -18.58 7.25
CA ALA A 223 0.07 -19.62 6.32
C ALA A 223 -1.16 -20.23 5.62
N ALA A 224 -2.29 -20.32 6.31
CA ALA A 224 -3.57 -20.76 5.72
C ALA A 224 -4.07 -19.77 4.68
N THR A 225 -4.07 -18.46 4.99
CA THR A 225 -4.48 -17.40 4.05
C THR A 225 -3.54 -17.34 2.83
N ALA A 226 -2.23 -17.40 3.04
CA ALA A 226 -1.26 -17.42 1.95
C ALA A 226 -1.45 -18.63 1.02
N ARG A 227 -1.72 -19.83 1.59
CA ARG A 227 -2.05 -21.02 0.79
C ARG A 227 -3.33 -20.84 0.01
N ALA A 228 -4.38 -20.27 0.60
CA ALA A 228 -5.65 -20.00 -0.08
C ALA A 228 -5.46 -19.05 -1.26
N ILE A 229 -4.62 -18.02 -1.13
CA ILE A 229 -4.30 -17.11 -2.23
C ILE A 229 -3.57 -17.83 -3.36
N VAL A 230 -2.50 -18.58 -3.04
CA VAL A 230 -1.62 -19.20 -4.04
C VAL A 230 -2.27 -20.40 -4.74
N PHE A 231 -2.96 -21.26 -3.99
CA PHE A 231 -3.42 -22.57 -4.49
C PHE A 231 -4.90 -22.64 -4.87
N ASP A 232 -5.67 -21.54 -4.79
CA ASP A 232 -7.05 -21.51 -5.28
C ASP A 232 -7.10 -21.38 -6.81
N TRP A 233 -6.87 -22.50 -7.51
CA TRP A 233 -6.90 -22.56 -8.97
C TRP A 233 -8.26 -22.22 -9.59
N ARG A 234 -9.37 -22.37 -8.84
CA ARG A 234 -10.70 -22.00 -9.36
C ARG A 234 -10.80 -20.48 -9.50
N ALA A 235 -10.40 -19.76 -8.46
CA ALA A 235 -10.39 -18.31 -8.48
C ALA A 235 -9.37 -17.76 -9.49
N TRP A 236 -8.16 -18.31 -9.59
CA TRP A 236 -7.19 -17.91 -10.62
C TRP A 236 -7.74 -18.11 -12.04
N LYS A 237 -8.41 -19.23 -12.32
CA LYS A 237 -9.08 -19.44 -13.61
C LYS A 237 -10.16 -18.41 -13.90
N GLN A 238 -10.93 -17.99 -12.91
CA GLN A 238 -11.95 -16.96 -13.05
C GLN A 238 -11.31 -15.60 -13.39
N GLU A 239 -10.27 -15.21 -12.68
CA GLU A 239 -9.51 -13.98 -12.93
C GLU A 239 -8.87 -13.94 -14.31
N ILE A 240 -8.27 -15.06 -14.75
CA ILE A 240 -7.69 -15.20 -16.08
C ILE A 240 -8.78 -15.09 -17.17
N ARG A 241 -9.94 -15.75 -16.95
CA ARG A 241 -11.06 -15.70 -17.89
C ARG A 241 -11.63 -14.29 -18.05
N ALA A 242 -11.72 -13.52 -16.96
CA ALA A 242 -12.20 -12.14 -16.99
C ALA A 242 -11.32 -11.22 -17.85
N ARG A 243 -10.05 -11.60 -18.07
CA ARG A 243 -9.08 -10.85 -18.90
C ARG A 243 -8.87 -11.46 -20.30
N LYS A 244 -9.57 -12.56 -20.61
CA LYS A 244 -9.52 -13.20 -21.92
C LYS A 244 -10.02 -12.23 -23.01
N GLY A 245 -9.29 -12.19 -24.11
CA GLY A 245 -9.56 -11.25 -25.21
C GLY A 245 -8.75 -9.96 -25.14
N ARG A 246 -8.33 -9.54 -23.93
CA ARG A 246 -7.42 -8.40 -23.76
C ARG A 246 -5.96 -8.84 -23.66
N HIS A 247 -5.69 -9.94 -22.96
CA HIS A 247 -4.34 -10.48 -22.78
C HIS A 247 -4.25 -11.98 -23.05
N SER A 248 -3.07 -12.43 -23.51
CA SER A 248 -2.78 -13.85 -23.70
C SER A 248 -2.79 -14.60 -22.37
N THR A 249 -3.56 -15.68 -22.28
CA THR A 249 -3.59 -16.58 -21.11
C THR A 249 -2.20 -17.12 -20.77
N ILE A 250 -1.40 -17.47 -21.79
CA ILE A 250 -0.03 -17.98 -21.60
C ILE A 250 0.84 -16.89 -20.95
N ALA A 251 0.76 -15.65 -21.46
CA ALA A 251 1.53 -14.53 -20.89
C ALA A 251 1.16 -14.25 -19.42
N ILE A 252 -0.14 -14.29 -19.07
CA ILE A 252 -0.59 -14.14 -17.69
C ILE A 252 0.00 -15.25 -16.80
N VAL A 253 -0.10 -16.51 -17.22
CA VAL A 253 0.40 -17.65 -16.45
C VAL A 253 1.91 -17.56 -16.25
N LEU A 254 2.67 -17.21 -17.28
CA LEU A 254 4.12 -17.01 -17.19
C LEU A 254 4.46 -15.89 -16.19
N LEU A 255 3.73 -14.76 -16.23
CA LEU A 255 3.94 -13.67 -15.27
C LEU A 255 3.59 -14.07 -13.82
N LEU A 256 2.58 -14.90 -13.61
CA LEU A 256 2.27 -15.44 -12.28
C LEU A 256 3.39 -16.35 -11.75
N VAL A 257 4.02 -17.15 -12.61
CA VAL A 257 5.20 -17.95 -12.23
C VAL A 257 6.38 -17.03 -11.90
N LEU A 258 6.65 -16.03 -12.76
CA LEU A 258 7.72 -15.05 -12.54
C LEU A 258 7.48 -14.20 -11.30
N TRP A 259 6.24 -13.85 -11.00
CA TRP A 259 5.84 -13.22 -9.73
C TRP A 259 6.33 -14.02 -8.53
N GLN A 260 6.01 -15.31 -8.47
CA GLN A 260 6.43 -16.18 -7.36
C GLN A 260 7.96 -16.30 -7.28
N ALA A 261 8.63 -16.46 -8.42
CA ALA A 261 10.08 -16.52 -8.48
C ALA A 261 10.74 -15.22 -7.97
N ALA A 262 10.21 -14.05 -8.39
CA ALA A 262 10.72 -12.75 -7.96
C ALA A 262 10.52 -12.54 -6.44
N ASN A 263 9.35 -12.89 -5.89
CA ASN A 263 9.10 -12.84 -4.44
C ASN A 263 10.07 -13.75 -3.67
N ALA A 264 10.23 -15.00 -4.09
CA ALA A 264 11.15 -15.94 -3.47
C ALA A 264 12.60 -15.42 -3.52
N ALA A 265 13.04 -14.91 -4.68
CA ALA A 265 14.37 -14.32 -4.83
C ALA A 265 14.58 -13.13 -3.88
N GLY A 266 13.60 -12.22 -3.77
CA GLY A 266 13.65 -11.09 -2.84
C GLY A 266 13.73 -11.52 -1.37
N TYR A 267 12.93 -12.53 -1.02
CA TYR A 267 12.94 -13.13 0.33
C TYR A 267 14.33 -13.68 0.68
N PHE A 268 14.87 -14.57 -0.14
CA PHE A 268 16.18 -15.17 0.12
C PHE A 268 17.32 -14.15 0.06
N TRP A 269 17.24 -13.17 -0.83
CA TRP A 269 18.19 -12.06 -0.86
C TRP A 269 18.25 -11.32 0.49
N GLU A 270 17.10 -10.98 1.07
CA GLU A 270 17.07 -10.25 2.34
C GLU A 270 17.49 -11.13 3.53
N VAL A 271 17.28 -12.46 3.46
CA VAL A 271 17.83 -13.40 4.45
C VAL A 271 19.36 -13.35 4.45
N ILE A 272 19.97 -13.39 3.26
CA ILE A 272 21.43 -13.44 3.11
C ILE A 272 22.05 -12.07 3.46
N VAL A 273 21.56 -11.00 2.83
CA VAL A 273 22.15 -9.65 2.96
C VAL A 273 21.77 -9.00 4.30
N GLY A 274 20.54 -9.21 4.77
CA GLY A 274 20.08 -8.72 6.07
C GLY A 274 20.77 -9.39 7.25
N GLY A 275 21.05 -10.69 7.15
CA GLY A 275 21.86 -11.41 8.13
C GLY A 275 23.31 -10.89 8.23
N ALA A 276 23.91 -10.57 7.08
CA ALA A 276 25.26 -10.01 7.04
C ALA A 276 25.38 -8.59 7.65
N ARG A 277 24.31 -7.78 7.55
CA ARG A 277 24.27 -6.42 8.14
C ARG A 277 24.12 -6.44 9.65
N LEU A 278 23.34 -7.36 10.21
CA LEU A 278 23.19 -7.51 11.66
C LEU A 278 24.51 -7.97 12.31
N SER A 279 25.25 -8.86 11.66
CA SER A 279 26.57 -9.31 12.15
C SER A 279 27.65 -8.21 12.07
N ALA A 280 27.52 -7.24 11.15
CA ALA A 280 28.46 -6.11 11.04
C ALA A 280 28.23 -5.05 12.14
N THR A 281 26.95 -4.76 12.47
CA THR A 281 26.62 -3.79 13.54
C THR A 281 26.95 -4.32 14.94
N ASP A 282 26.80 -5.62 15.17
CA ASP A 282 27.20 -6.26 16.45
C ASP A 282 28.72 -6.28 16.64
N ASN A 283 29.48 -6.35 15.53
CA ASN A 283 30.97 -6.31 15.58
C ASN A 283 31.50 -4.87 15.79
N GLU A 284 30.81 -3.83 15.37
CA GLU A 284 31.19 -2.43 15.61
C GLU A 284 30.88 -2.00 17.05
N SER A 285 29.73 -2.41 17.62
CA SER A 285 29.40 -2.13 19.02
C SER A 285 30.35 -2.82 20.00
N SER A 286 30.84 -4.01 19.68
CA SER A 286 31.81 -4.74 20.53
C SER A 286 33.25 -4.22 20.43
N ARG A 287 33.57 -3.36 19.44
CA ARG A 287 34.92 -2.71 19.31
C ARG A 287 34.99 -1.36 20.05
N HIS A 288 33.86 -0.75 20.42
CA HIS A 288 33.85 0.49 21.21
C HIS A 288 33.69 0.29 22.72
N THR A 289 33.65 -0.95 23.18
CA THR A 289 33.57 -1.34 24.61
C THR A 289 34.83 -2.01 25.16
N LYS A 290 35.96 -1.84 24.47
CA LYS A 290 37.28 -2.29 25.00
C LYS A 290 38.20 -1.12 25.16
#